data_2a0b7e7bb562d77b31fe5c2033a4b419
#
_entry.id   2a0b7e7bb562d77b31fe5c2033a4b419
#
_cell.length_a   1.000
_cell.length_b   1.000
_cell.length_c   1.000
_cell.angle_alpha   90.00
_cell.angle_beta   90.00
_cell.angle_gamma   90.00
#
_symmetry.space_group_name_H-M   'P 1'
#
loop_
_entity.id
_entity.type
_entity.pdbx_description
1 polymer ?
#
loop_
_entity_poly.entity_id
_entity_poly.type
_entity_poly.pdbx_seq_one_letter_code
_entity_poly.pdbx_strand_id
1 'polypeptide(L)'
;LPSALYFLGYGEMVPGSLVTALVFGGVNIFYTARRYDKLERLAMDLDGVLHGETAVDFSRYDEGELSILKNQLDKVVLRLREQSDDLKAEKIHLTDSIADISHQLKTPMTSINLIINFLENENLTQERRISFANDLQKLSDRIDWLINALLKMSKIDAGTAEFKSEKVYVKTLLQKAVTPLEIPMDLRNQQLIIHQNGQEYFTGDLSWTVEAFTNVLKNCSEHTPGGGKITISCEQTAVYTEIVISDDGTGIEKDDLPNIFSRFYKGKNSSADSVGIGLALARMIIVNQKGTIKAENNPDGGAKFTIKMYHTTL
;
A
#
# COMPACT_ATOMS: atom_id res chain seq x y z
N LEU A 1 -14.34 50.06 -54.36
CA LEU A 1 -15.62 49.34 -54.48
C LEU A 1 -16.86 50.28 -54.35
N PRO A 2 -17.02 51.15 -53.32
CA PRO A 2 -18.20 52.06 -53.19
C PRO A 2 -18.32 53.07 -54.34
N SER A 3 -17.20 53.61 -54.79
CA SER A 3 -17.20 54.59 -55.91
C SER A 3 -17.61 53.97 -57.27
N ALA A 4 -17.27 52.72 -57.51
CA ALA A 4 -17.62 51.98 -58.71
C ALA A 4 -19.14 51.66 -58.75
N LEU A 5 -19.72 51.35 -57.58
CA LEU A 5 -21.18 51.12 -57.46
C LEU A 5 -22.00 52.41 -57.64
N TYR A 6 -21.44 53.54 -57.23
CA TYR A 6 -22.13 54.86 -57.45
C TYR A 6 -22.25 55.24 -58.96
N PHE A 7 -21.20 54.87 -59.75
CA PHE A 7 -21.20 55.11 -61.22
C PHE A 7 -22.11 54.15 -61.97
N LEU A 8 -22.52 53.00 -61.42
CA LEU A 8 -23.39 52.00 -62.02
C LEU A 8 -24.90 52.26 -61.75
N GLY A 9 -25.29 53.44 -61.23
CA GLY A 9 -26.71 53.74 -60.92
C GLY A 9 -27.24 53.20 -59.59
N TYR A 10 -26.39 52.60 -58.76
CA TYR A 10 -26.77 52.11 -57.43
C TYR A 10 -26.43 53.11 -56.31
N GLY A 11 -26.44 54.41 -56.63
CA GLY A 11 -26.00 55.48 -55.72
C GLY A 11 -26.69 55.53 -54.37
N GLU A 12 -27.95 55.13 -54.32
CA GLU A 12 -28.74 55.11 -53.07
C GLU A 12 -28.43 53.88 -52.19
N MET A 13 -27.85 52.79 -52.74
CA MET A 13 -27.46 51.57 -51.97
C MET A 13 -26.07 51.69 -51.31
N VAL A 14 -25.20 52.58 -51.77
CA VAL A 14 -23.82 52.78 -51.29
C VAL A 14 -23.85 53.29 -49.84
N PRO A 15 -24.59 54.29 -49.41
CA PRO A 15 -24.57 54.69 -48.00
C PRO A 15 -25.16 53.63 -47.08
N GLY A 16 -26.15 52.84 -47.51
CA GLY A 16 -26.74 51.76 -46.74
C GLY A 16 -25.72 50.62 -46.51
N SER A 17 -24.96 50.27 -47.55
CA SER A 17 -23.90 49.21 -47.41
C SER A 17 -22.71 49.63 -46.51
N LEU A 18 -22.39 50.92 -46.50
CA LEU A 18 -21.31 51.49 -45.65
C LEU A 18 -21.75 51.51 -44.18
N VAL A 19 -23.01 51.87 -43.90
CA VAL A 19 -23.55 51.81 -42.51
C VAL A 19 -23.61 50.37 -42.00
N THR A 20 -24.10 49.43 -42.81
CA THR A 20 -24.14 48.04 -42.42
C THR A 20 -22.74 47.45 -42.16
N ALA A 21 -21.75 47.81 -43.00
CA ALA A 21 -20.37 47.39 -42.80
C ALA A 21 -19.75 47.98 -41.51
N LEU A 22 -20.04 49.24 -41.17
CA LEU A 22 -19.60 49.90 -39.95
C LEU A 22 -20.25 49.26 -38.69
N VAL A 23 -21.56 48.99 -38.75
CA VAL A 23 -22.29 48.35 -37.66
C VAL A 23 -21.75 46.93 -37.45
N PHE A 24 -21.57 46.16 -38.53
CA PHE A 24 -21.06 44.79 -38.45
C PHE A 24 -19.61 44.76 -37.94
N GLY A 25 -18.76 45.70 -38.38
CA GLY A 25 -17.40 45.89 -37.87
C GLY A 25 -17.38 46.25 -36.39
N GLY A 26 -18.23 47.19 -35.96
CA GLY A 26 -18.34 47.59 -34.56
C GLY A 26 -18.80 46.44 -33.65
N VAL A 27 -19.81 45.70 -34.08
CA VAL A 27 -20.31 44.51 -33.38
C VAL A 27 -19.19 43.45 -33.27
N ASN A 28 -18.45 43.21 -34.37
CA ASN A 28 -17.38 42.22 -34.39
C ASN A 28 -16.22 42.62 -33.46
N ILE A 29 -15.82 43.90 -33.46
CA ILE A 29 -14.79 44.42 -32.54
C ILE A 29 -15.25 44.29 -31.08
N PHE A 30 -16.52 44.65 -30.80
CA PHE A 30 -17.07 44.53 -29.44
C PHE A 30 -17.07 43.07 -28.92
N TYR A 31 -17.54 42.14 -29.75
CA TYR A 31 -17.52 40.70 -29.37
C TYR A 31 -16.11 40.16 -29.20
N THR A 32 -15.20 40.59 -30.11
CA THR A 32 -13.78 40.16 -30.03
C THR A 32 -13.11 40.68 -28.77
N ALA A 33 -13.29 41.96 -28.43
CA ALA A 33 -12.75 42.57 -27.21
C ALA A 33 -13.27 41.86 -25.95
N ARG A 34 -14.59 41.57 -25.91
CA ARG A 34 -15.19 40.82 -24.79
C ARG A 34 -14.66 39.40 -24.66
N ARG A 35 -14.34 38.74 -25.79
CA ARG A 35 -13.76 37.39 -25.81
C ARG A 35 -12.32 37.41 -25.28
N TYR A 36 -11.52 38.40 -25.64
CA TYR A 36 -10.15 38.57 -25.12
C TYR A 36 -10.14 38.83 -23.61
N ASP A 37 -11.02 39.69 -23.10
CA ASP A 37 -11.14 39.95 -21.65
C ASP A 37 -11.51 38.70 -20.87
N LYS A 38 -12.41 37.85 -21.39
CA LYS A 38 -12.77 36.57 -20.78
C LYS A 38 -11.58 35.57 -20.78
N LEU A 39 -10.78 35.54 -21.87
CA LEU A 39 -9.58 34.67 -21.94
C LEU A 39 -8.48 35.12 -20.99
N GLU A 40 -8.24 36.43 -20.84
CA GLU A 40 -7.28 36.99 -19.90
C GLU A 40 -7.62 36.65 -18.46
N ARG A 41 -8.90 36.78 -18.09
CA ARG A 41 -9.38 36.35 -16.75
C ARG A 41 -9.21 34.86 -16.52
N LEU A 42 -9.56 34.02 -17.50
CA LEU A 42 -9.36 32.56 -17.40
C LEU A 42 -7.89 32.20 -17.21
N ALA A 43 -6.98 32.94 -17.89
CA ALA A 43 -5.54 32.75 -17.72
C ALA A 43 -5.05 33.15 -16.31
N MET A 44 -5.57 34.26 -15.75
CA MET A 44 -5.28 34.67 -14.37
C MET A 44 -5.82 33.67 -13.34
N ASP A 45 -7.04 33.19 -13.54
CA ASP A 45 -7.65 32.18 -12.67
C ASP A 45 -6.85 30.86 -12.68
N LEU A 46 -6.32 30.46 -13.85
CA LEU A 46 -5.46 29.30 -13.99
C LEU A 46 -4.10 29.50 -13.30
N ASP A 47 -3.52 30.68 -13.41
CA ASP A 47 -2.27 31.03 -12.72
C ASP A 47 -2.44 30.98 -11.19
N GLY A 48 -3.59 31.43 -10.67
CA GLY A 48 -3.96 31.29 -9.26
C GLY A 48 -3.97 29.82 -8.80
N VAL A 49 -4.51 28.90 -9.61
CA VAL A 49 -4.49 27.46 -9.33
C VAL A 49 -3.05 26.93 -9.24
N LEU A 50 -2.17 27.34 -10.17
CA LEU A 50 -0.77 26.91 -10.19
C LEU A 50 0.00 27.41 -8.95
N HIS A 51 -0.39 28.55 -8.39
CA HIS A 51 0.21 29.11 -7.17
C HIS A 51 -0.47 28.61 -5.87
N GLY A 52 -1.39 27.66 -5.96
CA GLY A 52 -1.98 26.98 -4.79
C GLY A 52 -3.25 27.64 -4.25
N GLU A 53 -3.88 28.55 -4.98
CA GLU A 53 -5.19 29.05 -4.61
C GLU A 53 -6.26 27.96 -4.75
N THR A 54 -6.89 27.63 -3.63
CA THR A 54 -7.81 26.48 -3.53
C THR A 54 -9.23 26.74 -4.02
N ALA A 55 -9.60 27.98 -4.34
CA ALA A 55 -10.98 28.37 -4.65
C ALA A 55 -11.08 29.17 -5.94
N VAL A 56 -10.63 28.62 -7.07
CA VAL A 56 -10.92 29.23 -8.36
C VAL A 56 -12.28 28.75 -8.85
N ASP A 57 -13.23 29.68 -9.01
CA ASP A 57 -14.58 29.43 -9.49
C ASP A 57 -14.68 29.66 -10.99
N PHE A 58 -14.60 28.58 -11.76
CA PHE A 58 -14.76 28.60 -13.20
C PHE A 58 -16.25 28.69 -13.66
N SER A 59 -17.23 28.76 -12.75
CA SER A 59 -18.67 28.81 -13.11
C SER A 59 -19.05 30.04 -13.97
N ARG A 60 -18.20 31.08 -13.97
CA ARG A 60 -18.40 32.32 -14.73
C ARG A 60 -18.21 32.18 -16.24
N TYR A 61 -17.72 31.03 -16.73
CA TYR A 61 -17.35 30.78 -18.12
C TYR A 61 -18.32 29.83 -18.85
N ASP A 62 -19.61 29.89 -18.57
CA ASP A 62 -20.62 28.92 -19.05
C ASP A 62 -21.12 29.13 -20.47
N GLU A 63 -20.62 30.12 -21.24
CA GLU A 63 -21.12 30.46 -22.56
C GLU A 63 -20.18 30.06 -23.71
N GLY A 64 -20.70 29.36 -24.71
CA GLY A 64 -20.05 29.09 -25.99
C GLY A 64 -18.84 28.16 -25.95
N GLU A 65 -17.85 28.42 -26.81
CA GLU A 65 -16.63 27.63 -26.96
C GLU A 65 -15.79 27.60 -25.69
N LEU A 66 -15.84 28.63 -24.83
CA LEU A 66 -15.14 28.71 -23.55
C LEU A 66 -15.68 27.72 -22.53
N SER A 67 -16.96 27.32 -22.62
CA SER A 67 -17.52 26.28 -21.75
C SER A 67 -16.86 24.92 -21.95
N ILE A 68 -16.48 24.56 -23.16
CA ILE A 68 -15.76 23.30 -23.44
C ILE A 68 -14.37 23.35 -22.82
N LEU A 69 -13.66 24.46 -22.99
CA LEU A 69 -12.31 24.65 -22.41
C LEU A 69 -12.38 24.65 -20.89
N LYS A 70 -13.37 25.34 -20.28
CA LYS A 70 -13.64 25.30 -18.85
C LYS A 70 -13.79 23.86 -18.33
N ASN A 71 -14.66 23.07 -18.96
CA ASN A 71 -14.93 21.70 -18.54
C ASN A 71 -13.67 20.81 -18.60
N GLN A 72 -12.76 21.06 -19.54
CA GLN A 72 -11.49 20.34 -19.61
C GLN A 72 -10.52 20.82 -18.53
N LEU A 73 -10.46 22.14 -18.27
CA LEU A 73 -9.65 22.71 -17.20
C LEU A 73 -10.11 22.25 -15.82
N ASP A 74 -11.42 22.24 -15.57
CA ASP A 74 -11.98 21.71 -14.30
C ASP A 74 -11.54 20.26 -14.04
N LYS A 75 -11.57 19.40 -15.07
CA LYS A 75 -11.09 18.01 -14.96
C LYS A 75 -9.59 17.94 -14.67
N VAL A 76 -8.79 18.77 -15.33
CA VAL A 76 -7.33 18.80 -15.12
C VAL A 76 -7.01 19.29 -13.70
N VAL A 77 -7.67 20.38 -13.25
CA VAL A 77 -7.49 20.92 -11.89
C VAL A 77 -7.91 19.90 -10.82
N LEU A 78 -9.07 19.24 -11.01
CA LEU A 78 -9.51 18.18 -10.10
C LEU A 78 -8.48 17.07 -10.01
N ARG A 79 -7.99 16.60 -11.14
CA ARG A 79 -6.99 15.53 -11.20
C ARG A 79 -5.65 15.91 -10.58
N LEU A 80 -5.22 17.17 -10.77
CA LEU A 80 -4.01 17.70 -10.11
C LEU A 80 -4.18 17.78 -8.59
N ARG A 81 -5.36 18.16 -8.10
CA ARG A 81 -5.67 18.17 -6.67
C ARG A 81 -5.65 16.76 -6.08
N GLU A 82 -6.33 15.81 -6.72
CA GLU A 82 -6.30 14.39 -6.32
C GLU A 82 -4.86 13.88 -6.25
N GLN A 83 -4.05 14.11 -7.28
CA GLN A 83 -2.64 13.71 -7.28
C GLN A 83 -1.81 14.40 -6.19
N SER A 84 -2.07 15.70 -5.92
CA SER A 84 -1.38 16.43 -4.85
C SER A 84 -1.74 15.89 -3.47
N ASP A 85 -3.01 15.54 -3.25
CA ASP A 85 -3.48 15.00 -1.97
C ASP A 85 -2.98 13.55 -1.77
N ASP A 86 -2.95 12.74 -2.83
CA ASP A 86 -2.34 11.41 -2.82
C ASP A 86 -0.84 11.49 -2.47
N LEU A 87 -0.10 12.40 -3.11
CA LEU A 87 1.33 12.61 -2.82
C LEU A 87 1.57 13.09 -1.38
N LYS A 88 0.69 13.95 -0.84
CA LYS A 88 0.77 14.37 0.56
C LYS A 88 0.53 13.19 1.51
N ALA A 89 -0.51 12.39 1.23
CA ALA A 89 -0.82 11.19 2.01
C ALA A 89 0.34 10.19 1.97
N GLU A 90 0.94 9.96 0.79
CA GLU A 90 2.10 9.09 0.63
C GLU A 90 3.33 9.62 1.40
N LYS A 91 3.59 10.93 1.36
CA LYS A 91 4.67 11.57 2.11
C LYS A 91 4.50 11.43 3.62
N ILE A 92 3.27 11.62 4.13
CA ILE A 92 2.97 11.43 5.55
C ILE A 92 3.21 9.96 5.92
N HIS A 93 2.66 9.02 5.15
CA HIS A 93 2.84 7.59 5.37
C HIS A 93 4.33 7.17 5.36
N LEU A 94 5.14 7.75 4.46
CA LEU A 94 6.58 7.50 4.43
C LEU A 94 7.27 8.05 5.67
N THR A 95 6.90 9.26 6.11
CA THR A 95 7.46 9.88 7.31
C THR A 95 7.15 9.07 8.56
N ASP A 96 5.91 8.62 8.72
CA ASP A 96 5.48 7.78 9.83
C ASP A 96 6.22 6.43 9.81
N SER A 97 6.36 5.82 8.64
CA SER A 97 7.11 4.57 8.47
C SER A 97 8.58 4.71 8.87
N ILE A 98 9.25 5.82 8.51
CA ILE A 98 10.64 6.10 8.92
C ILE A 98 10.75 6.29 10.43
N ALA A 99 9.78 6.99 11.04
CA ALA A 99 9.75 7.18 12.49
C ALA A 99 9.60 5.83 13.23
N ASP A 100 8.69 4.99 12.77
CA ASP A 100 8.47 3.64 13.31
C ASP A 100 9.71 2.75 13.17
N ILE A 101 10.35 2.74 11.99
CA ILE A 101 11.60 2.01 11.75
C ILE A 101 12.68 2.47 12.73
N SER A 102 12.85 3.80 12.85
CA SER A 102 13.85 4.38 13.75
C SER A 102 13.63 3.95 15.20
N HIS A 103 12.37 3.93 15.64
CA HIS A 103 12.01 3.50 16.98
C HIS A 103 12.28 2.00 17.19
N GLN A 104 11.93 1.15 16.21
CA GLN A 104 12.13 -0.30 16.30
C GLN A 104 13.61 -0.70 16.22
N LEU A 105 14.48 0.10 15.58
CA LEU A 105 15.92 -0.09 15.59
C LEU A 105 16.58 0.44 16.86
N LYS A 106 16.10 1.55 17.42
CA LYS A 106 16.67 2.16 18.62
C LYS A 106 16.60 1.25 19.85
N THR A 107 15.49 0.53 20.00
CA THR A 107 15.28 -0.37 21.16
C THR A 107 16.35 -1.47 21.25
N PRO A 108 16.56 -2.34 20.24
CA PRO A 108 17.62 -3.36 20.31
C PRO A 108 19.01 -2.75 20.39
N MET A 109 19.29 -1.63 19.71
CA MET A 109 20.57 -0.93 19.81
C MET A 109 20.87 -0.45 21.24
N THR A 110 19.86 0.08 21.93
CA THR A 110 20.00 0.46 23.33
C THR A 110 20.32 -0.74 24.23
N SER A 111 19.64 -1.87 23.99
CA SER A 111 19.90 -3.12 24.73
C SER A 111 21.30 -3.65 24.47
N ILE A 112 21.76 -3.60 23.20
CA ILE A 112 23.14 -3.99 22.84
C ILE A 112 24.15 -3.14 23.61
N ASN A 113 24.00 -1.82 23.59
CA ASN A 113 24.90 -0.91 24.32
C ASN A 113 24.92 -1.16 25.84
N LEU A 114 23.77 -1.46 26.44
CA LEU A 114 23.69 -1.84 27.85
C LEU A 114 24.45 -3.14 28.15
N ILE A 115 24.27 -4.16 27.31
CA ILE A 115 24.99 -5.45 27.48
C ILE A 115 26.49 -5.27 27.31
N ILE A 116 26.94 -4.46 26.34
CA ILE A 116 28.35 -4.13 26.15
C ILE A 116 28.92 -3.48 27.43
N ASN A 117 28.25 -2.49 28.00
CA ASN A 117 28.69 -1.86 29.25
C ASN A 117 28.77 -2.86 30.42
N PHE A 118 27.84 -3.84 30.48
CA PHE A 118 27.93 -4.90 31.49
C PHE A 118 29.10 -5.84 31.24
N LEU A 119 29.42 -6.15 29.99
CA LEU A 119 30.55 -7.01 29.65
C LEU A 119 31.94 -6.42 29.99
N GLU A 120 32.02 -5.07 30.09
CA GLU A 120 33.22 -4.36 30.52
C GLU A 120 33.52 -4.54 32.02
N ASN A 121 32.59 -5.09 32.80
CA ASN A 121 32.79 -5.34 34.23
C ASN A 121 33.69 -6.55 34.45
N GLU A 122 34.86 -6.34 35.07
CA GLU A 122 35.85 -7.37 35.30
C GLU A 122 35.35 -8.51 36.22
N ASN A 123 34.39 -8.24 37.10
CA ASN A 123 33.85 -9.20 38.07
C ASN A 123 32.71 -10.10 37.52
N LEU A 124 32.49 -10.12 36.20
CA LEU A 124 31.45 -10.94 35.61
C LEU A 124 31.82 -12.42 35.63
N THR A 125 30.90 -13.29 36.08
CA THR A 125 31.06 -14.72 36.00
C THR A 125 31.04 -15.22 34.56
N GLN A 126 31.71 -16.34 34.28
CA GLN A 126 31.73 -16.93 32.93
C GLN A 126 30.32 -17.26 32.41
N GLU A 127 29.44 -17.73 33.27
CA GLU A 127 28.03 -18.02 32.90
C GLU A 127 27.29 -16.76 32.44
N ARG A 128 27.46 -15.64 33.13
CA ARG A 128 26.86 -14.37 32.73
C ARG A 128 27.45 -13.83 31.44
N ARG A 129 28.74 -14.01 31.19
CA ARG A 129 29.38 -13.63 29.92
C ARG A 129 28.76 -14.41 28.74
N ILE A 130 28.56 -15.72 28.92
CA ILE A 130 27.93 -16.57 27.90
C ILE A 130 26.47 -16.14 27.67
N SER A 131 25.71 -15.86 28.73
CA SER A 131 24.33 -15.38 28.63
C SER A 131 24.26 -14.08 27.83
N PHE A 132 25.10 -13.10 28.18
CA PHE A 132 25.13 -11.81 27.46
C PHE A 132 25.57 -11.93 26.00
N ALA A 133 26.51 -12.83 25.69
CA ALA A 133 26.91 -13.13 24.33
C ALA A 133 25.72 -13.70 23.51
N ASN A 134 24.98 -14.62 24.09
CA ASN A 134 23.77 -15.18 23.46
C ASN A 134 22.67 -14.12 23.27
N ASP A 135 22.49 -13.21 24.22
CA ASP A 135 21.52 -12.15 24.11
C ASP A 135 21.93 -11.12 23.03
N LEU A 136 23.22 -10.78 22.91
CA LEU A 136 23.75 -9.96 21.82
C LEU A 136 23.50 -10.63 20.45
N GLN A 137 23.72 -11.95 20.34
CA GLN A 137 23.45 -12.67 19.09
C GLN A 137 21.97 -12.59 18.72
N LYS A 138 21.05 -12.83 19.66
CA LYS A 138 19.60 -12.70 19.41
C LYS A 138 19.19 -11.29 18.96
N LEU A 139 19.77 -10.25 19.58
CA LEU A 139 19.50 -8.86 19.22
C LEU A 139 20.04 -8.53 17.82
N SER A 140 21.21 -9.03 17.46
CA SER A 140 21.80 -8.91 16.12
C SER A 140 20.92 -9.59 15.07
N ASP A 141 20.54 -10.84 15.30
CA ASP A 141 19.67 -11.62 14.40
C ASP A 141 18.31 -10.91 14.20
N ARG A 142 17.78 -10.29 15.25
CA ARG A 142 16.55 -9.51 15.20
C ARG A 142 16.69 -8.26 14.34
N ILE A 143 17.81 -7.54 14.44
CA ILE A 143 18.10 -6.36 13.60
C ILE A 143 18.23 -6.79 12.13
N ASP A 144 18.98 -7.84 11.85
CA ASP A 144 19.16 -8.35 10.49
C ASP A 144 17.82 -8.78 9.86
N TRP A 145 16.99 -9.49 10.63
CA TRP A 145 15.65 -9.86 10.18
C TRP A 145 14.81 -8.61 9.88
N LEU A 146 14.83 -7.60 10.77
CA LEU A 146 14.07 -6.35 10.59
C LEU A 146 14.50 -5.61 9.31
N ILE A 147 15.80 -5.43 9.11
CA ILE A 147 16.34 -4.77 7.91
C ILE A 147 15.91 -5.53 6.65
N ASN A 148 16.05 -6.86 6.63
CA ASN A 148 15.66 -7.67 5.48
C ASN A 148 14.15 -7.60 5.20
N ALA A 149 13.31 -7.62 6.23
CA ALA A 149 11.86 -7.46 6.07
C ALA A 149 11.50 -6.09 5.49
N LEU A 150 12.13 -5.00 5.98
CA LEU A 150 11.93 -3.65 5.48
C LEU A 150 12.38 -3.48 4.03
N LEU A 151 13.53 -4.05 3.65
CA LEU A 151 14.00 -4.03 2.27
C LEU A 151 13.06 -4.78 1.33
N LYS A 152 12.51 -5.93 1.76
CA LYS A 152 11.49 -6.67 1.00
C LYS A 152 10.22 -5.84 0.82
N MET A 153 9.71 -5.24 1.88
CA MET A 153 8.53 -4.36 1.84
C MET A 153 8.75 -3.18 0.90
N SER A 154 9.89 -2.49 1.01
CA SER A 154 10.26 -1.37 0.14
C SER A 154 10.32 -1.77 -1.34
N LYS A 155 10.87 -2.94 -1.68
CA LYS A 155 10.87 -3.45 -3.06
C LYS A 155 9.46 -3.71 -3.58
N ILE A 156 8.57 -4.26 -2.74
CA ILE A 156 7.18 -4.52 -3.10
C ILE A 156 6.43 -3.20 -3.32
N ASP A 157 6.57 -2.22 -2.44
CA ASP A 157 5.94 -0.89 -2.57
C ASP A 157 6.39 -0.15 -3.82
N ALA A 158 7.68 -0.18 -4.10
CA ALA A 158 8.23 0.46 -5.29
C ALA A 158 7.89 -0.29 -6.60
N GLY A 159 7.19 -1.44 -6.53
CA GLY A 159 6.91 -2.27 -7.71
C GLY A 159 8.16 -2.89 -8.35
N THR A 160 9.30 -2.91 -7.63
CA THR A 160 10.59 -3.45 -8.10
C THR A 160 10.85 -4.88 -7.66
N ALA A 161 9.94 -5.45 -6.85
CA ALA A 161 10.00 -6.86 -6.48
C ALA A 161 9.60 -7.73 -7.67
N GLU A 162 10.49 -8.62 -8.06
CA GLU A 162 10.20 -9.60 -9.12
C GLU A 162 9.54 -10.83 -8.50
N PHE A 163 8.32 -11.12 -8.93
CA PHE A 163 7.59 -12.33 -8.58
C PHE A 163 7.55 -13.27 -9.77
N LYS A 164 8.02 -14.50 -9.58
CA LYS A 164 7.87 -15.54 -10.58
C LYS A 164 6.42 -15.99 -10.63
N SER A 165 5.94 -16.34 -11.83
CA SER A 165 4.62 -16.92 -12.05
C SER A 165 4.80 -18.38 -12.45
N GLU A 166 4.91 -19.27 -11.46
CA GLU A 166 5.12 -20.71 -11.67
C GLU A 166 4.06 -21.53 -10.91
N LYS A 167 3.94 -22.79 -11.27
CA LYS A 167 3.04 -23.71 -10.56
C LYS A 167 3.67 -24.10 -9.22
N VAL A 168 3.03 -23.67 -8.13
CA VAL A 168 3.45 -23.94 -6.77
C VAL A 168 2.55 -24.99 -6.14
N TYR A 169 3.11 -26.14 -5.77
CA TYR A 169 2.38 -27.17 -5.02
C TYR A 169 2.33 -26.81 -3.54
N VAL A 170 1.12 -26.85 -2.95
CA VAL A 170 0.88 -26.52 -1.54
C VAL A 170 1.69 -27.39 -0.60
N LYS A 171 1.84 -28.68 -0.92
CA LYS A 171 2.68 -29.61 -0.15
C LYS A 171 4.13 -29.10 -0.01
N THR A 172 4.74 -28.67 -1.11
CA THR A 172 6.12 -28.15 -1.12
C THR A 172 6.21 -26.82 -0.38
N LEU A 173 5.21 -25.96 -0.55
CA LEU A 173 5.11 -24.69 0.18
C LEU A 173 5.09 -24.93 1.70
N LEU A 174 4.17 -25.77 2.17
CA LEU A 174 3.99 -26.02 3.60
C LEU A 174 5.21 -26.69 4.22
N GLN A 175 5.83 -27.66 3.55
CA GLN A 175 7.08 -28.26 4.01
C GLN A 175 8.16 -27.20 4.26
N LYS A 176 8.38 -26.29 3.29
CA LYS A 176 9.39 -25.23 3.44
C LYS A 176 9.03 -24.19 4.49
N ALA A 177 7.75 -23.83 4.60
CA ALA A 177 7.29 -22.82 5.55
C ALA A 177 7.32 -23.31 7.01
N VAL A 178 7.13 -24.60 7.24
CA VAL A 178 7.12 -25.23 8.57
C VAL A 178 8.53 -25.52 9.07
N THR A 179 9.46 -25.91 8.20
CA THR A 179 10.83 -26.32 8.58
C THR A 179 11.51 -25.38 9.62
N PRO A 180 11.50 -24.04 9.47
CA PRO A 180 12.13 -23.17 10.47
C PRO A 180 11.39 -23.10 11.81
N LEU A 181 10.16 -23.62 11.89
CA LEU A 181 9.31 -23.59 13.08
C LEU A 181 9.25 -24.93 13.80
N GLU A 182 9.75 -26.03 13.22
CA GLU A 182 9.71 -27.39 13.80
C GLU A 182 10.32 -27.41 15.22
N ILE A 183 11.56 -26.95 15.36
CA ILE A 183 12.25 -26.93 16.65
C ILE A 183 11.54 -26.00 17.67
N PRO A 184 11.20 -24.74 17.36
CA PRO A 184 10.42 -23.91 18.27
C PRO A 184 9.09 -24.51 18.71
N MET A 185 8.37 -25.18 17.83
CA MET A 185 7.08 -25.83 18.13
C MET A 185 7.28 -27.06 19.01
N ASP A 186 8.28 -27.89 18.71
CA ASP A 186 8.63 -29.07 19.53
C ASP A 186 9.02 -28.68 20.96
N LEU A 187 9.81 -27.62 21.14
CA LEU A 187 10.17 -27.09 22.46
C LEU A 187 8.98 -26.62 23.28
N ARG A 188 7.89 -26.22 22.61
CA ARG A 188 6.63 -25.82 23.24
C ARG A 188 5.61 -26.97 23.33
N ASN A 189 5.97 -28.18 22.85
CA ASN A 189 5.06 -29.32 22.70
C ASN A 189 3.81 -28.98 21.88
N GLN A 190 3.90 -28.08 20.92
CA GLN A 190 2.79 -27.71 20.03
C GLN A 190 2.59 -28.77 18.94
N GLN A 191 1.34 -29.04 18.58
CA GLN A 191 1.01 -30.00 17.55
C GLN A 191 0.63 -29.28 16.24
N LEU A 192 1.24 -29.70 15.13
CA LEU A 192 0.88 -29.25 13.80
C LEU A 192 0.12 -30.35 13.06
N ILE A 193 -1.12 -30.05 12.62
CA ILE A 193 -1.96 -30.97 11.87
C ILE A 193 -2.22 -30.38 10.49
N ILE A 194 -1.93 -31.15 9.43
CA ILE A 194 -2.08 -30.72 8.05
C ILE A 194 -3.08 -31.63 7.34
N HIS A 195 -4.18 -31.06 6.89
CA HIS A 195 -5.20 -31.69 6.07
C HIS A 195 -5.07 -31.24 4.62
N GLN A 196 -4.51 -32.08 3.77
CA GLN A 196 -4.33 -31.81 2.34
C GLN A 196 -4.40 -33.12 1.54
N ASN A 197 -4.81 -33.04 0.25
CA ASN A 197 -4.79 -34.20 -0.65
C ASN A 197 -3.42 -34.38 -1.32
N GLY A 198 -2.54 -33.36 -1.23
CA GLY A 198 -1.17 -33.36 -1.76
C GLY A 198 -1.02 -33.03 -3.24
N GLN A 199 -2.11 -32.70 -3.92
CA GLN A 199 -2.13 -32.32 -5.34
C GLN A 199 -2.51 -30.85 -5.55
N GLU A 200 -2.91 -30.14 -4.48
CA GLU A 200 -3.32 -28.76 -4.52
C GLU A 200 -2.15 -27.88 -4.98
N TYR A 201 -2.46 -26.95 -5.88
CA TYR A 201 -1.48 -26.00 -6.42
C TYR A 201 -2.13 -24.65 -6.70
N PHE A 202 -1.32 -23.63 -6.87
CA PHE A 202 -1.69 -22.30 -7.36
C PHE A 202 -0.59 -21.76 -8.28
N THR A 203 -0.84 -20.63 -8.94
CA THR A 203 0.18 -19.91 -9.71
C THR A 203 0.78 -18.79 -8.88
N GLY A 204 2.10 -18.76 -8.71
CA GLY A 204 2.78 -17.76 -7.89
C GLY A 204 4.29 -18.00 -7.76
N ASP A 205 4.93 -17.28 -6.87
CA ASP A 205 6.35 -17.44 -6.53
C ASP A 205 6.50 -18.23 -5.23
N LEU A 206 7.15 -19.38 -5.32
CA LEU A 206 7.35 -20.27 -4.16
C LEU A 206 8.12 -19.57 -3.05
N SER A 207 9.20 -18.85 -3.35
CA SER A 207 10.09 -18.27 -2.34
C SER A 207 9.40 -17.16 -1.54
N TRP A 208 8.71 -16.26 -2.26
CA TRP A 208 7.92 -15.22 -1.63
C TRP A 208 6.74 -15.79 -0.83
N THR A 209 6.07 -16.81 -1.37
CA THR A 209 4.93 -17.40 -0.67
C THR A 209 5.37 -18.18 0.58
N VAL A 210 6.52 -18.88 0.55
CA VAL A 210 7.12 -19.50 1.74
C VAL A 210 7.33 -18.45 2.83
N GLU A 211 7.90 -17.30 2.51
CA GLU A 211 8.09 -16.20 3.47
C GLU A 211 6.76 -15.75 4.09
N ALA A 212 5.72 -15.55 3.26
CA ALA A 212 4.40 -15.15 3.75
C ALA A 212 3.81 -16.18 4.72
N PHE A 213 3.86 -17.46 4.35
CA PHE A 213 3.31 -18.53 5.17
C PHE A 213 4.11 -18.74 6.45
N THR A 214 5.43 -18.64 6.40
CA THR A 214 6.29 -18.70 7.59
C THR A 214 5.92 -17.60 8.59
N ASN A 215 5.65 -16.36 8.12
CA ASN A 215 5.24 -15.26 8.99
C ASN A 215 3.87 -15.51 9.63
N VAL A 216 2.89 -16.06 8.89
CA VAL A 216 1.58 -16.41 9.45
C VAL A 216 1.70 -17.54 10.46
N LEU A 217 2.41 -18.63 10.10
CA LEU A 217 2.62 -19.79 10.98
C LEU A 217 3.40 -19.43 12.26
N LYS A 218 4.40 -18.57 12.14
CA LYS A 218 5.14 -18.03 13.29
C LYS A 218 4.21 -17.28 14.22
N ASN A 219 3.32 -16.42 13.67
CA ASN A 219 2.33 -15.72 14.47
C ASN A 219 1.40 -16.70 15.21
N CYS A 220 0.85 -17.71 14.52
CA CYS A 220 0.05 -18.75 15.16
C CYS A 220 0.82 -19.46 16.28
N SER A 221 2.08 -19.90 16.03
CA SER A 221 2.89 -20.56 17.04
C SER A 221 3.19 -19.69 18.25
N GLU A 222 3.44 -18.40 18.07
CA GLU A 222 3.70 -17.46 19.16
C GLU A 222 2.49 -17.26 20.07
N HIS A 223 1.28 -17.28 19.52
CA HIS A 223 0.02 -17.08 20.24
C HIS A 223 -0.66 -18.37 20.72
N THR A 224 -0.21 -19.53 20.23
CA THR A 224 -0.62 -20.85 20.71
C THR A 224 0.07 -21.19 22.02
N PRO A 225 -0.65 -21.62 23.07
CA PRO A 225 -0.03 -22.05 24.32
C PRO A 225 0.83 -23.31 24.15
N GLY A 226 1.66 -23.60 25.15
CA GLY A 226 2.40 -24.85 25.19
C GLY A 226 1.44 -26.04 25.23
N GLY A 227 1.69 -27.06 24.39
CA GLY A 227 0.78 -28.20 24.20
C GLY A 227 -0.42 -27.93 23.31
N GLY A 228 -0.58 -26.69 22.81
CA GLY A 228 -1.68 -26.33 21.90
C GLY A 228 -1.49 -26.83 20.47
N LYS A 229 -2.43 -26.50 19.61
CA LYS A 229 -2.58 -27.10 18.29
C LYS A 229 -2.73 -26.05 17.19
N ILE A 230 -1.98 -26.24 16.10
CA ILE A 230 -2.13 -25.47 14.86
C ILE A 230 -2.62 -26.43 13.76
N THR A 231 -3.69 -26.06 13.09
CA THR A 231 -4.30 -26.87 12.03
C THR A 231 -4.21 -26.11 10.71
N ILE A 232 -3.76 -26.78 9.66
CA ILE A 232 -3.76 -26.27 8.29
C ILE A 232 -4.71 -27.13 7.47
N SER A 233 -5.66 -26.52 6.80
CA SER A 233 -6.52 -27.21 5.83
C SER A 233 -6.43 -26.57 4.47
N CYS A 234 -6.43 -27.40 3.41
CA CYS A 234 -6.28 -26.95 2.04
C CYS A 234 -7.44 -27.48 1.21
N GLU A 235 -8.07 -26.60 0.45
CA GLU A 235 -9.13 -26.93 -0.49
C GLU A 235 -8.85 -26.26 -1.84
N GLN A 236 -8.92 -27.04 -2.91
CA GLN A 236 -8.73 -26.54 -4.26
C GLN A 236 -10.05 -26.52 -5.02
N THR A 237 -10.36 -25.37 -5.60
CA THR A 237 -11.47 -25.17 -6.53
C THR A 237 -10.93 -25.02 -7.97
N ALA A 238 -11.82 -24.85 -8.94
CA ALA A 238 -11.40 -24.56 -10.32
C ALA A 238 -10.71 -23.20 -10.50
N VAL A 239 -10.90 -22.25 -9.57
CA VAL A 239 -10.46 -20.85 -9.67
C VAL A 239 -9.31 -20.55 -8.75
N TYR A 240 -9.34 -21.05 -7.52
CA TYR A 240 -8.35 -20.77 -6.48
C TYR A 240 -8.09 -21.98 -5.60
N THR A 241 -6.95 -21.95 -4.93
CA THR A 241 -6.64 -22.81 -3.79
C THR A 241 -6.78 -22.01 -2.52
N GLU A 242 -7.64 -22.46 -1.61
CA GLU A 242 -7.83 -21.90 -0.29
C GLU A 242 -6.97 -22.68 0.71
N ILE A 243 -6.21 -21.94 1.52
CA ILE A 243 -5.42 -22.50 2.59
C ILE A 243 -5.83 -21.78 3.87
N VAL A 244 -6.31 -22.54 4.83
CA VAL A 244 -6.77 -22.05 6.14
C VAL A 244 -5.80 -22.52 7.20
N ILE A 245 -5.26 -21.59 7.98
CA ILE A 245 -4.37 -21.82 9.11
C ILE A 245 -5.13 -21.38 10.35
N SER A 246 -5.34 -22.30 11.28
CA SER A 246 -6.07 -22.05 12.55
C SER A 246 -5.22 -22.48 13.73
N ASP A 247 -5.25 -21.71 14.80
CA ASP A 247 -4.68 -22.06 16.09
C ASP A 247 -5.77 -22.18 17.17
N ASP A 248 -5.44 -22.77 18.30
CA ASP A 248 -6.27 -22.87 19.50
C ASP A 248 -5.80 -21.92 20.62
N GLY A 249 -5.14 -20.82 20.23
CA GLY A 249 -4.63 -19.81 21.13
C GLY A 249 -5.71 -18.87 21.69
N THR A 250 -5.27 -17.71 22.16
CA THR A 250 -6.16 -16.70 22.77
C THR A 250 -7.04 -15.97 21.75
N GLY A 251 -6.76 -16.15 20.45
CA GLY A 251 -7.40 -15.39 19.39
C GLY A 251 -6.91 -13.93 19.31
N ILE A 252 -7.58 -13.14 18.51
CA ILE A 252 -7.26 -11.73 18.22
C ILE A 252 -8.35 -10.86 18.84
N GLU A 253 -7.98 -9.82 19.59
CA GLU A 253 -8.93 -8.85 20.10
C GLU A 253 -9.76 -8.24 18.96
N LYS A 254 -11.06 -8.01 19.17
CA LYS A 254 -11.94 -7.48 18.11
C LYS A 254 -11.48 -6.12 17.56
N ASP A 255 -10.93 -5.28 18.43
CA ASP A 255 -10.40 -3.96 18.06
C ASP A 255 -9.10 -4.06 17.26
N ASP A 256 -8.34 -5.15 17.42
CA ASP A 256 -7.08 -5.39 16.74
C ASP A 256 -7.27 -5.98 15.32
N LEU A 257 -8.35 -6.75 15.10
CA LEU A 257 -8.62 -7.45 13.82
C LEU A 257 -8.49 -6.58 12.57
N PRO A 258 -9.01 -5.33 12.52
CA PRO A 258 -8.84 -4.48 11.34
C PRO A 258 -7.40 -4.09 11.06
N ASN A 259 -6.54 -4.07 12.09
CA ASN A 259 -5.22 -3.47 12.06
C ASN A 259 -4.06 -4.48 12.06
N ILE A 260 -4.32 -5.78 12.26
CA ILE A 260 -3.24 -6.78 12.41
C ILE A 260 -2.32 -6.90 11.18
N PHE A 261 -2.79 -6.50 10.02
CA PHE A 261 -2.00 -6.46 8.78
C PHE A 261 -1.35 -5.09 8.53
N SER A 262 -1.53 -4.12 9.42
CA SER A 262 -0.87 -2.83 9.35
C SER A 262 0.59 -2.95 9.80
N ARG A 263 1.48 -2.18 9.19
CA ARG A 263 2.91 -2.18 9.52
C ARG A 263 3.11 -1.67 10.94
N PHE A 264 4.02 -2.32 11.66
CA PHE A 264 4.39 -1.98 13.05
C PHE A 264 3.24 -2.07 14.06
N TYR A 265 2.09 -2.60 13.64
CA TYR A 265 0.97 -2.80 14.53
C TYR A 265 1.25 -3.96 15.49
N LYS A 266 1.02 -3.71 16.76
CA LYS A 266 1.14 -4.70 17.84
C LYS A 266 -0.20 -4.77 18.56
N GLY A 267 -0.83 -5.93 18.53
CA GLY A 267 -2.01 -6.19 19.37
C GLY A 267 -1.67 -6.15 20.86
N LYS A 268 -2.68 -5.99 21.68
CA LYS A 268 -2.53 -5.90 23.15
C LYS A 268 -1.81 -7.10 23.77
N ASN A 269 -1.96 -8.28 23.17
CA ASN A 269 -1.37 -9.54 23.63
C ASN A 269 -0.10 -9.94 22.86
N SER A 270 0.53 -9.00 22.14
CA SER A 270 1.74 -9.29 21.37
C SER A 270 2.95 -9.52 22.27
N SER A 271 3.85 -10.45 21.90
CA SER A 271 5.10 -10.67 22.61
C SER A 271 5.99 -9.41 22.58
N ALA A 272 6.78 -9.21 23.63
CA ALA A 272 7.74 -8.09 23.71
C ALA A 272 8.73 -8.09 22.52
N ASP A 273 8.99 -9.26 21.97
CA ASP A 273 9.88 -9.46 20.84
C ASP A 273 9.23 -9.25 19.47
N SER A 274 7.92 -9.19 19.40
CA SER A 274 7.19 -8.91 18.16
C SER A 274 7.49 -7.50 17.66
N VAL A 275 7.71 -7.34 16.36
CA VAL A 275 7.95 -6.03 15.70
C VAL A 275 6.70 -5.51 14.98
N GLY A 276 5.72 -6.36 14.71
CA GLY A 276 4.49 -5.99 13.99
C GLY A 276 4.67 -5.88 12.47
N ILE A 277 5.68 -6.56 11.91
CA ILE A 277 5.97 -6.52 10.45
C ILE A 277 5.55 -7.82 9.75
N GLY A 278 5.58 -8.95 10.42
CA GLY A 278 5.42 -10.26 9.78
C GLY A 278 4.11 -10.44 9.02
N LEU A 279 2.96 -10.14 9.67
CA LEU A 279 1.64 -10.24 9.03
C LEU A 279 1.44 -9.19 7.92
N ALA A 280 1.99 -7.99 8.09
CA ALA A 280 1.96 -6.95 7.06
C ALA A 280 2.72 -7.40 5.81
N LEU A 281 3.93 -7.93 5.96
CA LEU A 281 4.73 -8.49 4.86
C LEU A 281 4.01 -9.67 4.20
N ALA A 282 3.42 -10.57 4.98
CA ALA A 282 2.64 -11.69 4.46
C ALA A 282 1.49 -11.21 3.56
N ARG A 283 0.71 -10.22 4.03
CA ARG A 283 -0.37 -9.63 3.22
C ARG A 283 0.15 -8.99 1.94
N MET A 284 1.23 -8.21 2.01
CA MET A 284 1.82 -7.57 0.84
C MET A 284 2.24 -8.61 -0.21
N ILE A 285 2.91 -9.67 0.19
CA ILE A 285 3.34 -10.75 -0.70
C ILE A 285 2.15 -11.44 -1.36
N ILE A 286 1.12 -11.79 -0.59
CA ILE A 286 -0.07 -12.48 -1.09
C ILE A 286 -0.85 -11.60 -2.06
N VAL A 287 -1.09 -10.32 -1.71
CA VAL A 287 -1.84 -9.37 -2.56
C VAL A 287 -1.11 -9.06 -3.87
N ASN A 288 0.22 -8.93 -3.84
CA ASN A 288 1.01 -8.70 -5.05
C ASN A 288 0.98 -9.89 -6.01
N GLN A 289 0.73 -11.09 -5.50
CA GLN A 289 0.49 -12.29 -6.31
C GLN A 289 -1.01 -12.49 -6.65
N LYS A 290 -1.83 -11.44 -6.55
CA LYS A 290 -3.28 -11.44 -6.79
C LYS A 290 -4.08 -12.33 -5.84
N GLY A 291 -3.48 -12.81 -4.76
CA GLY A 291 -4.15 -13.55 -3.70
C GLY A 291 -4.88 -12.64 -2.70
N THR A 292 -5.59 -13.27 -1.77
CA THR A 292 -6.22 -12.58 -0.64
C THR A 292 -5.88 -13.26 0.67
N ILE A 293 -5.76 -12.50 1.75
CA ILE A 293 -5.62 -13.00 3.11
C ILE A 293 -6.63 -12.29 4.03
N LYS A 294 -7.29 -13.06 4.87
CA LYS A 294 -8.22 -12.57 5.90
C LYS A 294 -7.91 -13.25 7.23
N ALA A 295 -8.20 -12.55 8.32
CA ALA A 295 -8.09 -13.10 9.66
C ALA A 295 -9.42 -12.92 10.39
N GLU A 296 -9.77 -13.91 11.17
CA GLU A 296 -10.95 -13.96 12.02
C GLU A 296 -10.67 -14.82 13.24
N ASN A 297 -11.52 -14.79 14.26
CA ASN A 297 -11.42 -15.71 15.37
C ASN A 297 -12.27 -16.95 15.11
N ASN A 298 -11.79 -18.11 15.56
CA ASN A 298 -12.60 -19.32 15.58
C ASN A 298 -13.70 -19.22 16.65
N PRO A 299 -14.88 -19.80 16.41
CA PRO A 299 -15.93 -19.86 17.43
C PRO A 299 -15.52 -20.56 18.72
N ASP A 300 -14.65 -21.56 18.60
CA ASP A 300 -14.14 -22.38 19.70
C ASP A 300 -12.87 -21.84 20.36
N GLY A 301 -12.42 -20.64 19.96
CA GLY A 301 -11.20 -19.99 20.42
C GLY A 301 -10.05 -20.09 19.40
N GLY A 302 -9.08 -19.18 19.56
CA GLY A 302 -7.94 -19.07 18.65
C GLY A 302 -8.19 -18.22 17.40
N ALA A 303 -7.15 -17.98 16.64
CA ALA A 303 -7.20 -17.22 15.40
C ALA A 303 -7.30 -18.14 14.18
N LYS A 304 -7.87 -17.61 13.10
CA LYS A 304 -8.01 -18.28 11.81
C LYS A 304 -7.62 -17.32 10.69
N PHE A 305 -6.64 -17.75 9.89
CA PHE A 305 -6.17 -17.04 8.71
C PHE A 305 -6.63 -17.79 7.45
N THR A 306 -7.41 -17.14 6.60
CA THR A 306 -7.88 -17.70 5.33
C THR A 306 -7.12 -17.04 4.18
N ILE A 307 -6.37 -17.82 3.42
CA ILE A 307 -5.54 -17.38 2.29
C ILE A 307 -6.09 -18.01 1.02
N LYS A 308 -6.37 -17.19 -0.01
CA LYS A 308 -6.78 -17.67 -1.33
C LYS A 308 -5.76 -17.27 -2.36
N MET A 309 -5.23 -18.26 -3.07
CA MET A 309 -4.29 -18.09 -4.18
C MET A 309 -4.93 -18.57 -5.47
N TYR A 310 -4.92 -17.74 -6.52
CA TYR A 310 -5.59 -18.04 -7.77
C TYR A 310 -4.72 -18.85 -8.72
N HIS A 311 -5.36 -19.68 -9.57
CA HIS A 311 -4.66 -20.56 -10.51
C HIS A 311 -4.20 -19.84 -11.78
N THR A 312 -4.82 -18.72 -12.11
CA THR A 312 -4.51 -17.92 -13.29
C THR A 312 -4.40 -16.47 -12.88
N THR A 313 -3.37 -15.80 -13.31
CA THR A 313 -3.32 -14.33 -13.27
C THR A 313 -4.34 -13.77 -14.25
N LEU A 314 -5.45 -13.24 -13.74
CA LEU A 314 -6.41 -12.48 -14.52
C LEU A 314 -5.80 -11.16 -15.00
#